data_cd592f98cb6b702be4549e1af6ed2978
#
_entry.id   cd592f98cb6b702be4549e1af6ed2978
#
_cell.length_a   1.000
_cell.length_b   1.000
_cell.length_c   1.000
_cell.angle_alpha   90.00
_cell.angle_beta   90.00
_cell.angle_gamma   90.00
#
_symmetry.space_group_name_H-M   'P 1'
#
loop_
_entity.id
_entity.type
_entity.pdbx_description
1 polymer ?
#
loop_
_entity_poly.entity_id
_entity_poly.type
_entity_poly.pdbx_seq_one_letter_code
_entity_poly.pdbx_strand_id
1 'polypeptide(L)'
;CHSCGHDIHTTVLLFCARILSELRNQLSGNVLFLFQPAEERGTGARQLLDCKFYEPVKPDVLVGLHVSPEYPAGSIGLKEGPANASCDTFYIKVSGKGGHGAHPENCIDPIAISGYIMAQLQTVVSRENHPVYPAVMTIGSIHGGKAPNVIPDFVEMSGTLRSLNAESREKMQAAIDRICISCAEAMRGSAEIRWEKGMPPLVNDQNVIAGLRAAAEETIGADHVITVQNPSLGSEDFSFLFPFLAPGAQFRLGSGNDADPNTRHGLHNSKNVFDDSCIAAVTAVLVQYTRNFLK
;
A
#
# COMPACT_ATOMS: atom_id res chain seq x y z
N CYS A 1 -14.52 -4.51 -15.00
CA CYS A 1 -14.35 -5.89 -14.48
C CYS A 1 -13.81 -5.84 -13.05
N HIS A 2 -14.00 -6.94 -12.30
CA HIS A 2 -13.45 -7.09 -10.95
C HIS A 2 -12.01 -7.60 -10.99
N SER A 3 -11.09 -6.82 -11.54
CA SER A 3 -9.71 -7.24 -11.78
C SER A 3 -8.84 -7.30 -10.51
N CYS A 4 -9.37 -6.86 -9.37
CA CYS A 4 -8.74 -6.93 -8.05
C CYS A 4 -9.52 -7.82 -7.04
N GLY A 5 -10.61 -8.48 -7.45
CA GLY A 5 -11.36 -9.46 -6.66
C GLY A 5 -12.15 -8.91 -5.47
N HIS A 6 -12.50 -7.62 -5.49
CA HIS A 6 -13.28 -7.00 -4.40
C HIS A 6 -14.71 -7.56 -4.27
N ASP A 7 -15.23 -8.18 -5.30
CA ASP A 7 -16.48 -8.96 -5.27
C ASP A 7 -16.34 -10.21 -4.39
N ILE A 8 -15.21 -10.92 -4.46
CA ILE A 8 -14.88 -12.04 -3.57
C ILE A 8 -14.77 -11.54 -2.12
N HIS A 9 -14.03 -10.44 -1.88
CA HIS A 9 -13.89 -9.86 -0.54
C HIS A 9 -15.25 -9.56 0.10
N THR A 10 -16.12 -8.90 -0.66
CA THR A 10 -17.48 -8.55 -0.22
C THR A 10 -18.32 -9.80 0.05
N THR A 11 -18.23 -10.80 -0.83
CA THR A 11 -18.99 -12.05 -0.72
C THR A 11 -18.59 -12.85 0.52
N VAL A 12 -17.28 -12.98 0.77
CA VAL A 12 -16.73 -13.63 1.98
C VAL A 12 -17.29 -12.97 3.24
N LEU A 13 -17.21 -11.63 3.31
CA LEU A 13 -17.69 -10.90 4.48
C LEU A 13 -19.20 -11.05 4.70
N LEU A 14 -19.98 -11.10 3.63
CA LEU A 14 -21.43 -11.33 3.69
C LEU A 14 -21.74 -12.73 4.23
N PHE A 15 -21.03 -13.77 3.80
CA PHE A 15 -21.20 -15.11 4.34
C PHE A 15 -20.76 -15.21 5.81
N CYS A 16 -19.65 -14.56 6.19
CA CYS A 16 -19.24 -14.44 7.59
C CYS A 16 -20.33 -13.81 8.44
N ALA A 17 -20.93 -12.71 7.98
CA ALA A 17 -22.00 -12.02 8.68
C ALA A 17 -23.23 -12.93 8.90
N ARG A 18 -23.63 -13.66 7.87
CA ARG A 18 -24.74 -14.61 7.95
C ARG A 18 -24.47 -15.71 8.97
N ILE A 19 -23.32 -16.40 8.86
CA ILE A 19 -23.01 -17.54 9.74
C ILE A 19 -22.84 -17.07 11.18
N LEU A 20 -22.10 -15.99 11.43
CA LEU A 20 -21.89 -15.47 12.79
C LEU A 20 -23.17 -14.92 13.41
N SER A 21 -24.11 -14.42 12.61
CA SER A 21 -25.46 -14.05 13.09
C SER A 21 -26.24 -15.27 13.61
N GLU A 22 -26.12 -16.42 12.97
CA GLU A 22 -26.73 -17.68 13.45
C GLU A 22 -26.04 -18.17 14.74
N LEU A 23 -24.74 -17.93 14.88
CA LEU A 23 -23.92 -18.33 16.04
C LEU A 23 -23.90 -17.28 17.16
N ARG A 24 -24.60 -16.16 17.05
CA ARG A 24 -24.49 -15.01 17.98
C ARG A 24 -24.65 -15.35 19.46
N ASN A 25 -25.46 -16.36 19.80
CA ASN A 25 -25.68 -16.79 21.18
C ASN A 25 -24.50 -17.60 21.75
N GLN A 26 -23.51 -17.94 20.95
CA GLN A 26 -22.30 -18.68 21.32
C GLN A 26 -21.07 -17.77 21.39
N LEU A 27 -21.23 -16.46 21.15
CA LEU A 27 -20.16 -15.48 21.11
C LEU A 27 -20.25 -14.53 22.29
N SER A 28 -19.10 -14.28 22.95
CA SER A 28 -18.97 -13.35 24.10
C SER A 28 -18.39 -12.01 23.63
N GLY A 29 -19.12 -11.27 22.80
CA GLY A 29 -18.64 -9.98 22.28
C GLY A 29 -19.42 -9.49 21.06
N ASN A 30 -18.82 -8.55 20.33
CA ASN A 30 -19.42 -7.94 19.16
C ASN A 30 -18.58 -8.21 17.92
N VAL A 31 -19.21 -8.36 16.77
CA VAL A 31 -18.55 -8.43 15.46
C VAL A 31 -19.06 -7.29 14.60
N LEU A 32 -18.13 -6.44 14.16
CA LEU A 32 -18.42 -5.35 13.25
C LEU A 32 -17.99 -5.74 11.83
N PHE A 33 -18.93 -5.78 10.91
CA PHE A 33 -18.66 -6.06 9.50
C PHE A 33 -18.48 -4.76 8.74
N LEU A 34 -17.28 -4.54 8.21
CA LEU A 34 -16.88 -3.30 7.58
C LEU A 34 -16.76 -3.48 6.06
N PHE A 35 -17.76 -2.99 5.32
CA PHE A 35 -17.77 -2.96 3.86
C PHE A 35 -17.19 -1.64 3.38
N GLN A 36 -15.88 -1.62 3.13
CA GLN A 36 -15.14 -0.41 2.77
C GLN A 36 -15.31 -0.07 1.28
N PRO A 37 -15.67 1.17 0.93
CA PRO A 37 -15.69 1.64 -0.46
C PRO A 37 -14.32 2.16 -0.90
N ALA A 38 -14.14 2.38 -2.21
CA ALA A 38 -13.09 3.22 -2.80
C ALA A 38 -11.64 2.89 -2.40
N GLU A 39 -11.31 1.60 -2.20
CA GLU A 39 -9.94 1.15 -1.90
C GLU A 39 -8.97 1.55 -3.02
N GLU A 40 -9.31 1.32 -4.29
CA GLU A 40 -8.49 1.65 -5.47
C GLU A 40 -8.17 3.16 -5.63
N ARG A 41 -8.87 4.00 -4.87
CA ARG A 41 -8.58 5.43 -4.76
C ARG A 41 -7.73 5.79 -3.54
N GLY A 42 -7.48 4.83 -2.65
CA GLY A 42 -6.78 5.05 -1.39
C GLY A 42 -7.51 6.00 -0.43
N THR A 43 -8.84 6.08 -0.52
CA THR A 43 -9.65 7.06 0.26
C THR A 43 -10.70 6.42 1.14
N GLY A 44 -11.03 5.16 0.91
CA GLY A 44 -12.16 4.48 1.57
C GLY A 44 -11.97 4.35 3.08
N ALA A 45 -10.82 3.90 3.53
CA ALA A 45 -10.53 3.77 4.95
C ALA A 45 -10.53 5.13 5.68
N ARG A 46 -10.03 6.18 5.05
CA ARG A 46 -10.11 7.55 5.62
C ARG A 46 -11.54 8.03 5.75
N GLN A 47 -12.37 7.81 4.71
CA GLN A 47 -13.80 8.17 4.77
C GLN A 47 -14.52 7.45 5.90
N LEU A 48 -14.19 6.19 6.14
CA LEU A 48 -14.73 5.44 7.27
C LEU A 48 -14.28 6.04 8.62
N LEU A 49 -13.02 6.41 8.77
CA LEU A 49 -12.53 7.10 9.97
C LEU A 49 -13.25 8.43 10.18
N ASP A 50 -13.44 9.21 9.12
CA ASP A 50 -14.15 10.50 9.19
C ASP A 50 -15.62 10.33 9.58
N CYS A 51 -16.27 9.24 9.16
CA CYS A 51 -17.63 8.88 9.58
C CYS A 51 -17.72 8.34 11.01
N LYS A 52 -16.57 8.13 11.68
CA LYS A 52 -16.48 7.68 13.08
C LYS A 52 -17.27 6.40 13.38
N PHE A 53 -17.29 5.49 12.43
CA PHE A 53 -18.07 4.23 12.51
C PHE A 53 -17.74 3.41 13.76
N TYR A 54 -16.59 3.62 14.35
CA TYR A 54 -16.05 2.90 15.52
C TYR A 54 -16.51 3.47 16.86
N GLU A 55 -17.13 4.66 16.91
CA GLU A 55 -17.55 5.28 18.18
C GLU A 55 -18.53 4.43 19.00
N PRO A 56 -19.53 3.74 18.38
CA PRO A 56 -20.44 2.88 19.14
C PRO A 56 -19.77 1.66 19.76
N VAL A 57 -18.78 1.08 19.08
CA VAL A 57 -18.03 -0.11 19.51
C VAL A 57 -16.61 0.00 19.03
N LYS A 58 -15.68 0.37 19.94
CA LYS A 58 -14.27 0.39 19.60
C LYS A 58 -13.77 -1.04 19.40
N PRO A 59 -13.18 -1.37 18.24
CA PRO A 59 -12.67 -2.71 17.98
C PRO A 59 -11.42 -3.02 18.85
N ASP A 60 -11.29 -4.27 19.28
CA ASP A 60 -10.08 -4.80 19.92
C ASP A 60 -9.10 -5.36 18.90
N VAL A 61 -9.60 -5.78 17.73
CA VAL A 61 -8.80 -6.33 16.62
C VAL A 61 -9.45 -6.02 15.28
N LEU A 62 -8.61 -5.87 14.26
CA LEU A 62 -9.03 -5.68 12.87
C LEU A 62 -8.49 -6.82 12.00
N VAL A 63 -9.34 -7.39 11.16
CA VAL A 63 -8.94 -8.43 10.19
C VAL A 63 -9.45 -8.06 8.81
N GLY A 64 -8.55 -8.07 7.84
CA GLY A 64 -8.84 -7.91 6.42
C GLY A 64 -8.25 -9.03 5.58
N LEU A 65 -8.71 -9.15 4.36
CA LEU A 65 -8.20 -10.12 3.39
C LEU A 65 -8.00 -9.46 2.03
N HIS A 66 -7.13 -10.05 1.21
CA HIS A 66 -7.00 -9.70 -0.20
C HIS A 66 -6.73 -10.94 -1.04
N VAL A 67 -7.40 -11.09 -2.17
CA VAL A 67 -7.13 -12.20 -3.11
C VAL A 67 -5.71 -12.16 -3.64
N SER A 68 -5.15 -13.34 -3.89
CA SER A 68 -3.79 -13.52 -4.39
C SER A 68 -3.77 -14.66 -5.41
N PRO A 69 -3.80 -14.36 -6.72
CA PRO A 69 -3.81 -15.36 -7.79
C PRO A 69 -2.57 -16.25 -7.82
N GLU A 70 -1.49 -15.83 -7.18
CA GLU A 70 -0.24 -16.59 -7.07
C GLU A 70 -0.35 -17.83 -6.17
N TYR A 71 -1.31 -17.84 -5.22
CA TYR A 71 -1.54 -18.95 -4.32
C TYR A 71 -2.71 -19.82 -4.78
N PRO A 72 -2.67 -21.14 -4.49
CA PRO A 72 -3.76 -22.05 -4.81
C PRO A 72 -5.09 -21.63 -4.17
N ALA A 73 -6.19 -21.76 -4.88
CA ALA A 73 -7.52 -21.47 -4.36
C ALA A 73 -7.80 -22.28 -3.08
N GLY A 74 -8.37 -21.59 -2.08
CA GLY A 74 -8.65 -22.17 -0.77
C GLY A 74 -7.46 -22.22 0.21
N SER A 75 -6.26 -21.78 -0.22
CA SER A 75 -5.16 -21.54 0.71
C SER A 75 -5.17 -20.12 1.27
N ILE A 76 -4.48 -19.89 2.38
CA ILE A 76 -4.24 -18.55 2.92
C ILE A 76 -2.75 -18.28 3.09
N GLY A 77 -2.33 -17.07 2.73
CA GLY A 77 -0.98 -16.57 2.92
C GLY A 77 -0.91 -15.59 4.10
N LEU A 78 -0.09 -15.91 5.09
CA LEU A 78 0.09 -15.13 6.30
C LEU A 78 1.47 -14.48 6.34
N LYS A 79 1.52 -13.17 6.63
CA LYS A 79 2.75 -12.39 6.75
C LYS A 79 2.76 -11.65 8.08
N GLU A 80 3.71 -11.93 8.93
CA GLU A 80 3.95 -11.15 10.15
C GLU A 80 4.73 -9.86 9.83
N GLY A 81 4.44 -8.79 10.58
CA GLY A 81 5.10 -7.51 10.41
C GLY A 81 4.76 -6.81 9.09
N PRO A 82 5.70 -6.09 8.47
CA PRO A 82 5.43 -5.33 7.24
C PRO A 82 4.91 -6.23 6.10
N ALA A 83 3.71 -5.95 5.61
CA ALA A 83 3.04 -6.70 4.55
C ALA A 83 2.89 -5.90 3.27
N ASN A 84 2.53 -4.60 3.37
CA ASN A 84 2.44 -3.70 2.21
C ASN A 84 3.20 -2.39 2.49
N ALA A 85 3.73 -1.77 1.44
CA ALA A 85 4.46 -0.52 1.55
C ALA A 85 3.53 0.70 1.69
N SER A 86 4.07 1.77 2.27
CA SER A 86 3.52 3.12 2.10
C SER A 86 3.60 3.55 0.63
N CYS A 87 2.78 4.54 0.26
CA CYS A 87 2.88 5.18 -1.05
C CYS A 87 2.64 6.67 -0.90
N ASP A 88 3.66 7.47 -1.17
CA ASP A 88 3.58 8.93 -1.21
C ASP A 88 3.88 9.42 -2.61
N THR A 89 3.20 10.51 -3.02
CA THR A 89 3.53 11.22 -4.26
C THR A 89 4.20 12.54 -3.92
N PHE A 90 5.25 12.88 -4.63
CA PHE A 90 5.91 14.17 -4.54
C PHE A 90 5.94 14.89 -5.89
N TYR A 91 5.88 16.20 -5.80
CA TYR A 91 5.98 17.13 -6.92
C TYR A 91 7.09 18.11 -6.61
N ILE A 92 8.02 18.27 -7.55
CA ILE A 92 9.18 19.15 -7.41
C ILE A 92 9.09 20.19 -8.52
N LYS A 93 9.11 21.48 -8.16
CA LYS A 93 9.28 22.58 -9.10
C LYS A 93 10.64 23.20 -8.89
N VAL A 94 11.50 23.08 -9.89
CA VAL A 94 12.82 23.71 -9.93
C VAL A 94 12.71 25.00 -10.70
N SER A 95 13.01 26.14 -10.05
CA SER A 95 12.95 27.46 -10.65
C SER A 95 14.33 28.03 -10.87
N GLY A 96 14.50 28.68 -12.02
CA GLY A 96 15.71 29.35 -12.44
C GLY A 96 15.45 30.72 -13.03
N LYS A 97 16.23 31.10 -14.02
CA LYS A 97 16.07 32.32 -14.81
C LYS A 97 16.30 31.99 -16.28
N GLY A 98 15.23 31.99 -17.06
CA GLY A 98 15.26 31.72 -18.47
C GLY A 98 16.01 32.75 -19.29
N GLY A 99 16.36 32.38 -20.53
CA GLY A 99 17.03 33.27 -21.48
C GLY A 99 17.55 32.56 -22.70
N HIS A 100 18.38 33.28 -23.47
CA HIS A 100 18.95 32.79 -24.72
C HIS A 100 20.06 31.76 -24.43
N GLY A 101 19.98 30.57 -24.99
CA GLY A 101 20.93 29.46 -24.76
C GLY A 101 22.38 29.76 -25.12
N ALA A 102 22.66 30.82 -25.94
CA ALA A 102 24.00 31.27 -26.23
C ALA A 102 24.58 32.24 -25.16
N HIS A 103 23.77 32.66 -24.19
CA HIS A 103 24.17 33.59 -23.09
C HIS A 103 23.84 32.98 -21.73
N PRO A 104 24.35 31.76 -21.40
CA PRO A 104 24.03 31.07 -20.17
C PRO A 104 24.51 31.80 -18.92
N GLU A 105 25.54 32.66 -19.02
CA GLU A 105 26.08 33.48 -17.94
C GLU A 105 25.03 34.47 -17.37
N ASN A 106 24.00 34.81 -18.13
CA ASN A 106 22.89 35.69 -17.75
C ASN A 106 21.68 34.95 -17.21
N CYS A 107 21.72 33.60 -17.22
CA CYS A 107 20.64 32.69 -16.88
C CYS A 107 20.93 31.89 -15.61
N ILE A 108 19.92 31.20 -15.15
CA ILE A 108 20.01 30.10 -14.16
C ILE A 108 19.24 28.95 -14.78
N ASP A 109 19.91 27.88 -15.13
CA ASP A 109 19.34 26.79 -15.94
C ASP A 109 18.67 25.72 -15.05
N PRO A 110 17.32 25.68 -14.97
CA PRO A 110 16.61 24.71 -14.15
C PRO A 110 16.67 23.29 -14.75
N ILE A 111 16.96 23.12 -16.06
CA ILE A 111 17.14 21.80 -16.67
C ILE A 111 18.43 21.19 -16.14
N ALA A 112 19.53 21.95 -16.13
CA ALA A 112 20.81 21.49 -15.57
C ALA A 112 20.67 21.16 -14.08
N ILE A 113 20.02 22.03 -13.29
CA ILE A 113 19.74 21.79 -11.87
C ILE A 113 18.95 20.50 -11.68
N SER A 114 17.89 20.28 -12.46
CA SER A 114 17.05 19.07 -12.37
C SER A 114 17.82 17.80 -12.67
N GLY A 115 18.77 17.83 -13.61
CA GLY A 115 19.64 16.71 -13.90
C GLY A 115 20.48 16.31 -12.68
N TYR A 116 21.07 17.28 -11.97
CA TYR A 116 21.82 17.01 -10.73
C TYR A 116 20.91 16.54 -9.59
N ILE A 117 19.74 17.13 -9.42
CA ILE A 117 18.75 16.67 -8.43
C ILE A 117 18.40 15.20 -8.68
N MET A 118 18.04 14.81 -9.91
CA MET A 118 17.71 13.43 -10.25
C MET A 118 18.83 12.45 -9.92
N ALA A 119 20.07 12.81 -10.21
CA ALA A 119 21.23 11.99 -9.89
C ALA A 119 21.44 11.84 -8.37
N GLN A 120 21.36 12.93 -7.62
CA GLN A 120 21.53 12.92 -6.17
C GLN A 120 20.39 12.20 -5.44
N LEU A 121 19.15 12.31 -5.91
CA LEU A 121 18.01 11.65 -5.31
C LEU A 121 18.17 10.12 -5.29
N GLN A 122 18.94 9.51 -6.20
CA GLN A 122 19.24 8.07 -6.15
C GLN A 122 19.97 7.68 -4.85
N THR A 123 20.65 8.62 -4.21
CA THR A 123 21.37 8.37 -2.96
C THR A 123 20.44 8.24 -1.75
N VAL A 124 19.21 8.73 -1.82
CA VAL A 124 18.23 8.62 -0.75
C VAL A 124 17.99 7.16 -0.38
N VAL A 125 17.73 6.32 -1.36
CA VAL A 125 17.53 4.88 -1.11
C VAL A 125 18.85 4.16 -0.87
N SER A 126 19.89 4.48 -1.65
CA SER A 126 21.14 3.71 -1.61
C SER A 126 22.10 4.09 -0.49
N ARG A 127 21.99 5.28 0.14
CA ARG A 127 22.92 5.81 1.13
C ARG A 127 22.29 6.31 2.42
N GLU A 128 20.99 6.68 2.41
CA GLU A 128 20.34 7.26 3.60
C GLU A 128 19.27 6.33 4.18
N ASN A 129 18.74 5.40 3.38
CA ASN A 129 17.85 4.36 3.88
C ASN A 129 18.65 3.19 4.47
N HIS A 130 18.16 2.61 5.57
CA HIS A 130 18.79 1.42 6.15
C HIS A 130 18.62 0.22 5.20
N PRO A 131 19.68 -0.54 4.86
CA PRO A 131 19.62 -1.59 3.83
C PRO A 131 18.60 -2.72 4.09
N VAL A 132 18.24 -2.96 5.37
CA VAL A 132 17.25 -3.98 5.73
C VAL A 132 15.80 -3.52 5.54
N TYR A 133 15.56 -2.25 5.25
CA TYR A 133 14.23 -1.71 5.01
C TYR A 133 14.01 -1.45 3.52
N PRO A 134 13.35 -2.35 2.79
CA PRO A 134 13.07 -2.15 1.37
C PRO A 134 12.30 -0.86 1.12
N ALA A 135 12.78 -0.10 0.15
CA ALA A 135 12.15 1.13 -0.30
C ALA A 135 12.38 1.36 -1.79
N VAL A 136 11.46 2.06 -2.43
CA VAL A 136 11.56 2.46 -3.83
C VAL A 136 11.21 3.93 -3.95
N MET A 137 12.07 4.67 -4.63
CA MET A 137 11.80 6.04 -5.08
C MET A 137 11.86 6.08 -6.60
N THR A 138 10.83 6.63 -7.22
CA THR A 138 10.74 6.75 -8.68
C THR A 138 10.38 8.17 -9.06
N ILE A 139 11.13 8.76 -9.99
CA ILE A 139 10.69 9.96 -10.71
C ILE A 139 9.97 9.48 -11.97
N GLY A 140 8.66 9.68 -12.01
CA GLY A 140 7.78 9.19 -13.09
C GLY A 140 7.62 10.18 -14.23
N SER A 141 7.83 11.49 -13.98
CA SER A 141 7.74 12.51 -15.02
C SER A 141 8.69 13.66 -14.79
N ILE A 142 9.11 14.29 -15.88
CA ILE A 142 9.88 15.54 -15.91
C ILE A 142 9.46 16.35 -17.14
N HIS A 143 9.17 17.63 -16.93
CA HIS A 143 8.74 18.55 -17.97
C HIS A 143 9.45 19.90 -17.85
N GLY A 144 10.03 20.40 -18.95
CA GLY A 144 10.70 21.70 -18.98
C GLY A 144 11.22 22.06 -20.37
N GLY A 145 11.22 23.34 -20.68
CA GLY A 145 11.67 23.88 -21.97
C GLY A 145 10.67 23.71 -23.10
N LYS A 146 10.81 24.55 -24.14
CA LYS A 146 9.98 24.53 -25.36
C LYS A 146 10.77 24.58 -26.66
N ALA A 147 12.01 25.05 -26.59
CA ALA A 147 12.87 25.21 -27.77
C ALA A 147 14.33 24.93 -27.41
N PRO A 148 15.13 24.36 -28.34
CA PRO A 148 16.50 23.89 -28.04
C PRO A 148 17.51 25.02 -27.77
N ASN A 149 17.19 26.25 -28.14
CA ASN A 149 18.04 27.43 -27.96
C ASN A 149 17.54 28.41 -26.86
N VAL A 150 16.58 27.94 -26.02
CA VAL A 150 15.98 28.75 -24.94
C VAL A 150 16.07 28.00 -23.62
N ILE A 151 16.74 28.59 -22.63
CA ILE A 151 16.73 28.14 -21.25
C ILE A 151 15.36 28.50 -20.64
N PRO A 152 14.60 27.55 -20.07
CA PRO A 152 13.29 27.83 -19.47
C PRO A 152 13.42 28.51 -18.09
N ASP A 153 12.29 29.03 -17.57
CA ASP A 153 12.23 29.61 -16.23
C ASP A 153 12.08 28.53 -15.14
N PHE A 154 11.51 27.36 -15.47
CA PHE A 154 11.30 26.28 -14.52
C PHE A 154 11.25 24.90 -15.18
N VAL A 155 11.42 23.87 -14.35
CA VAL A 155 11.20 22.44 -14.65
C VAL A 155 10.29 21.87 -13.56
N GLU A 156 9.34 21.03 -13.95
CA GLU A 156 8.48 20.29 -13.04
C GLU A 156 8.77 18.79 -13.13
N MET A 157 8.85 18.15 -11.97
CA MET A 157 9.04 16.71 -11.84
C MET A 157 7.99 16.15 -10.89
N SER A 158 7.61 14.89 -11.09
CA SER A 158 6.79 14.17 -10.11
C SER A 158 7.26 12.74 -9.96
N GLY A 159 7.02 12.18 -8.77
CA GLY A 159 7.44 10.84 -8.45
C GLY A 159 6.72 10.25 -7.26
N THR A 160 7.08 9.00 -6.94
CA THR A 160 6.54 8.28 -5.79
C THR A 160 7.65 7.78 -4.88
N LEU A 161 7.36 7.75 -3.58
CA LEU A 161 8.19 7.12 -2.55
C LEU A 161 7.39 6.01 -1.89
N ARG A 162 7.99 4.81 -1.81
CA ARG A 162 7.40 3.63 -1.15
C ARG A 162 8.35 3.10 -0.11
N SER A 163 7.84 2.76 1.07
CA SER A 163 8.63 2.21 2.18
C SER A 163 7.80 1.23 3.01
N LEU A 164 8.45 0.18 3.49
CA LEU A 164 7.86 -0.79 4.42
C LEU A 164 8.04 -0.38 5.89
N ASN A 165 8.77 0.70 6.15
CA ASN A 165 9.06 1.18 7.49
C ASN A 165 8.70 2.67 7.62
N ALA A 166 7.91 3.02 8.65
CA ALA A 166 7.40 4.37 8.84
C ALA A 166 8.53 5.39 9.12
N GLU A 167 9.51 5.03 9.95
CA GLU A 167 10.64 5.92 10.28
C GLU A 167 11.53 6.16 9.05
N SER A 168 11.83 5.11 8.27
CA SER A 168 12.54 5.24 6.99
C SER A 168 11.79 6.13 6.00
N ARG A 169 10.45 6.01 5.93
CA ARG A 169 9.60 6.87 5.10
C ARG A 169 9.82 8.34 5.41
N GLU A 170 9.74 8.74 6.69
CA GLU A 170 9.91 10.13 7.13
C GLU A 170 11.34 10.62 6.87
N LYS A 171 12.36 9.82 7.17
CA LYS A 171 13.75 10.16 6.89
C LYS A 171 14.01 10.39 5.40
N MET A 172 13.46 9.51 4.54
CA MET A 172 13.64 9.66 3.10
C MET A 172 12.88 10.87 2.54
N GLN A 173 11.68 11.20 3.07
CA GLN A 173 10.98 12.44 2.70
C GLN A 173 11.84 13.66 3.02
N ALA A 174 12.36 13.75 4.23
CA ALA A 174 13.23 14.85 4.65
C ALA A 174 14.53 14.91 3.82
N ALA A 175 15.08 13.77 3.43
CA ALA A 175 16.28 13.71 2.58
C ALA A 175 15.98 14.20 1.15
N ILE A 176 14.84 13.86 0.58
CA ILE A 176 14.40 14.35 -0.73
C ILE A 176 14.26 15.88 -0.70
N ASP A 177 13.58 16.43 0.30
CA ASP A 177 13.41 17.87 0.45
C ASP A 177 14.77 18.59 0.55
N ARG A 178 15.64 18.12 1.43
CA ARG A 178 16.97 18.67 1.64
C ARG A 178 17.82 18.64 0.36
N ILE A 179 17.86 17.50 -0.34
CA ILE A 179 18.65 17.34 -1.57
C ILE A 179 18.15 18.30 -2.65
N CYS A 180 16.85 18.38 -2.87
CA CYS A 180 16.27 19.26 -3.89
C CYS A 180 16.59 20.73 -3.62
N ILE A 181 16.36 21.18 -2.39
CA ILE A 181 16.61 22.57 -1.98
C ILE A 181 18.09 22.91 -2.08
N SER A 182 18.96 22.11 -1.42
CA SER A 182 20.41 22.40 -1.38
C SER A 182 21.07 22.35 -2.77
N CYS A 183 20.65 21.39 -3.62
CA CYS A 183 21.19 21.30 -4.99
C CYS A 183 20.76 22.51 -5.84
N ALA A 184 19.51 22.96 -5.73
CA ALA A 184 19.04 24.11 -6.47
C ALA A 184 19.76 25.40 -6.01
N GLU A 185 19.89 25.63 -4.70
CA GLU A 185 20.59 26.77 -4.11
C GLU A 185 22.08 26.82 -4.51
N ALA A 186 22.77 25.67 -4.50
CA ALA A 186 24.15 25.57 -4.92
C ALA A 186 24.41 26.07 -6.37
N MET A 187 23.36 25.96 -7.20
CA MET A 187 23.35 26.41 -8.59
C MET A 187 22.59 27.72 -8.81
N ARG A 188 22.34 28.49 -7.76
CA ARG A 188 21.67 29.80 -7.75
C ARG A 188 20.17 29.77 -8.10
N GLY A 189 19.55 28.59 -8.21
CA GLY A 189 18.10 28.39 -8.40
C GLY A 189 17.39 28.14 -7.09
N SER A 190 16.13 27.71 -7.19
CA SER A 190 15.33 27.27 -6.05
C SER A 190 14.54 26.02 -6.39
N ALA A 191 14.18 25.24 -5.37
CA ALA A 191 13.28 24.11 -5.52
C ALA A 191 12.17 24.18 -4.47
N GLU A 192 10.94 23.91 -4.91
CA GLU A 192 9.76 23.76 -4.07
C GLU A 192 9.27 22.32 -4.16
N ILE A 193 9.03 21.68 -3.02
CA ILE A 193 8.56 20.31 -2.95
C ILE A 193 7.18 20.28 -2.29
N ARG A 194 6.22 19.64 -2.97
CA ARG A 194 4.87 19.41 -2.45
C ARG A 194 4.65 17.90 -2.33
N TRP A 195 4.24 17.46 -1.15
CA TRP A 195 3.88 16.08 -0.86
C TRP A 195 2.38 15.85 -0.88
N GLU A 196 1.95 14.79 -1.53
CA GLU A 196 0.67 14.15 -1.30
C GLU A 196 0.92 12.89 -0.48
N LYS A 197 0.76 13.03 0.85
CA LYS A 197 0.95 11.89 1.76
C LYS A 197 -0.17 10.89 1.56
N GLY A 198 0.20 9.72 1.05
CA GLY A 198 -0.69 8.60 0.80
C GLY A 198 -0.76 7.63 1.96
N MET A 199 -0.91 6.35 1.62
CA MET A 199 -1.12 5.27 2.58
C MET A 199 0.13 5.02 3.44
N PRO A 200 -0.01 4.78 4.75
CA PRO A 200 1.10 4.31 5.59
C PRO A 200 1.45 2.85 5.23
N PRO A 201 2.60 2.32 5.69
CA PRO A 201 2.88 0.90 5.54
C PRO A 201 1.83 0.08 6.31
N LEU A 202 1.36 -1.02 5.71
CA LEU A 202 0.53 -1.99 6.39
C LEU A 202 1.43 -2.96 7.15
N VAL A 203 1.30 -2.96 8.48
CA VAL A 203 2.11 -3.78 9.37
C VAL A 203 1.17 -4.70 10.16
N ASN A 204 1.23 -5.99 9.86
CA ASN A 204 0.40 -6.98 10.52
C ASN A 204 0.89 -7.27 11.95
N ASP A 205 -0.05 -7.29 12.89
CA ASP A 205 0.21 -7.70 14.27
C ASP A 205 0.49 -9.21 14.35
N GLN A 206 1.54 -9.58 15.06
CA GLN A 206 1.97 -10.97 15.17
C GLN A 206 0.97 -11.87 15.91
N ASN A 207 0.25 -11.33 16.91
CA ASN A 207 -0.73 -12.12 17.67
C ASN A 207 -1.98 -12.37 16.83
N VAL A 208 -2.40 -11.37 16.05
CA VAL A 208 -3.52 -11.52 15.11
C VAL A 208 -3.18 -12.56 14.03
N ILE A 209 -1.96 -12.51 13.48
CA ILE A 209 -1.48 -13.52 12.52
C ILE A 209 -1.39 -14.91 13.15
N ALA A 210 -0.91 -15.04 14.39
CA ALA A 210 -0.86 -16.32 15.09
C ALA A 210 -2.27 -16.91 15.30
N GLY A 211 -3.25 -16.08 15.70
CA GLY A 211 -4.64 -16.49 15.83
C GLY A 211 -5.28 -16.92 14.51
N LEU A 212 -5.01 -16.18 13.42
CA LEU A 212 -5.46 -16.55 12.07
C LEU A 212 -4.84 -17.87 11.60
N ARG A 213 -3.56 -18.10 11.89
CA ARG A 213 -2.87 -19.36 11.59
C ARG A 213 -3.54 -20.52 12.29
N ALA A 214 -3.76 -20.42 13.60
CA ALA A 214 -4.38 -21.49 14.38
C ALA A 214 -5.81 -21.81 13.85
N ALA A 215 -6.62 -20.77 13.55
CA ALA A 215 -7.94 -20.97 12.98
C ALA A 215 -7.90 -21.61 11.59
N ALA A 216 -6.92 -21.25 10.76
CA ALA A 216 -6.77 -21.82 9.43
C ALA A 216 -6.30 -23.28 9.47
N GLU A 217 -5.31 -23.60 10.29
CA GLU A 217 -4.83 -24.98 10.47
C GLU A 217 -5.95 -25.91 10.98
N GLU A 218 -6.83 -25.37 11.86
CA GLU A 218 -8.01 -26.09 12.37
C GLU A 218 -9.08 -26.34 11.30
N THR A 219 -9.28 -25.41 10.35
CA THR A 219 -10.41 -25.45 9.40
C THR A 219 -10.06 -25.98 8.03
N ILE A 220 -8.90 -25.61 7.49
CA ILE A 220 -8.47 -25.98 6.13
C ILE A 220 -7.21 -26.86 6.11
N GLY A 221 -6.61 -27.11 7.28
CA GLY A 221 -5.39 -27.90 7.42
C GLY A 221 -4.09 -27.12 7.20
N ALA A 222 -3.02 -27.52 7.85
CA ALA A 222 -1.72 -26.84 7.82
C ALA A 222 -1.11 -26.75 6.42
N ASP A 223 -1.37 -27.72 5.54
CA ASP A 223 -0.86 -27.74 4.17
C ASP A 223 -1.41 -26.61 3.29
N HIS A 224 -2.53 -26.00 3.70
CA HIS A 224 -3.15 -24.87 3.03
C HIS A 224 -2.76 -23.51 3.65
N VAL A 225 -1.88 -23.49 4.66
CA VAL A 225 -1.42 -22.28 5.33
C VAL A 225 -0.02 -21.92 4.88
N ILE A 226 0.10 -20.88 4.08
CA ILE A 226 1.35 -20.43 3.47
C ILE A 226 1.97 -19.32 4.32
N THR A 227 3.24 -19.46 4.70
CA THR A 227 4.01 -18.36 5.27
C THR A 227 4.58 -17.49 4.16
N VAL A 228 4.06 -16.29 4.01
CA VAL A 228 4.50 -15.32 3.00
C VAL A 228 5.85 -14.75 3.41
N GLN A 229 6.88 -14.98 2.60
CA GLN A 229 8.26 -14.56 2.90
C GLN A 229 8.45 -13.05 2.63
N ASN A 230 8.08 -12.60 1.44
CA ASN A 230 8.36 -11.25 1.00
C ASN A 230 7.12 -10.36 1.12
N PRO A 231 7.28 -9.12 1.66
CA PRO A 231 6.22 -8.13 1.62
C PRO A 231 5.99 -7.61 0.19
N SER A 232 4.82 -7.01 -0.04
CA SER A 232 4.52 -6.30 -1.29
C SER A 232 4.96 -4.84 -1.21
N LEU A 233 5.47 -4.29 -2.31
CA LEU A 233 5.65 -2.85 -2.46
C LEU A 233 4.39 -2.15 -3.01
N GLY A 234 3.30 -2.88 -3.24
CA GLY A 234 1.96 -2.34 -3.38
C GLY A 234 1.49 -1.72 -2.07
N SER A 235 0.55 -0.81 -2.14
CA SER A 235 -0.05 -0.14 -0.99
C SER A 235 -1.50 -0.60 -0.80
N GLU A 236 -2.04 -0.38 0.41
CA GLU A 236 -3.37 -0.82 0.82
C GLU A 236 -3.92 0.21 1.83
N ASP A 237 -5.08 0.79 1.56
CA ASP A 237 -5.61 1.87 2.39
C ASP A 237 -6.21 1.38 3.72
N PHE A 238 -6.51 0.09 3.85
CA PHE A 238 -6.85 -0.54 5.13
C PHE A 238 -5.77 -0.28 6.20
N SER A 239 -4.53 -0.03 5.78
CA SER A 239 -3.41 0.37 6.63
C SER A 239 -3.67 1.63 7.47
N PHE A 240 -4.59 2.51 7.05
CA PHE A 240 -4.96 3.69 7.85
C PHE A 240 -5.68 3.33 9.15
N LEU A 241 -6.37 2.20 9.20
CA LEU A 241 -7.18 1.85 10.36
C LEU A 241 -6.34 1.37 11.55
N PHE A 242 -5.24 0.65 11.30
CA PHE A 242 -4.45 0.01 12.37
C PHE A 242 -3.89 0.97 13.41
N PRO A 243 -3.24 2.11 13.04
CA PRO A 243 -2.67 3.03 14.02
C PRO A 243 -3.71 3.75 14.89
N PHE A 244 -4.95 3.84 14.40
CA PHE A 244 -6.00 4.64 15.04
C PHE A 244 -7.00 3.81 15.86
N LEU A 245 -7.25 2.57 15.46
CA LEU A 245 -8.34 1.78 16.03
C LEU A 245 -7.85 0.63 16.91
N ALA A 246 -7.11 -0.31 16.33
CA ALA A 246 -6.70 -1.54 17.01
C ALA A 246 -5.58 -2.23 16.24
N PRO A 247 -4.81 -3.14 16.90
CA PRO A 247 -3.94 -4.05 16.17
C PRO A 247 -4.73 -4.83 15.13
N GLY A 248 -4.12 -5.10 13.99
CA GLY A 248 -4.81 -5.77 12.90
C GLY A 248 -3.90 -6.57 12.00
N ALA A 249 -4.52 -7.35 11.14
CA ALA A 249 -3.82 -8.07 10.08
C ALA A 249 -4.66 -8.14 8.80
N GLN A 250 -3.98 -8.03 7.67
CA GLN A 250 -4.51 -8.41 6.36
C GLN A 250 -3.75 -9.64 5.87
N PHE A 251 -4.49 -10.66 5.48
CA PHE A 251 -3.90 -11.89 4.93
C PHE A 251 -4.23 -12.07 3.45
N ARG A 252 -3.48 -12.93 2.78
CA ARG A 252 -3.68 -13.27 1.37
C ARG A 252 -4.62 -14.46 1.24
N LEU A 253 -5.62 -14.34 0.38
CA LEU A 253 -6.52 -15.43 0.00
C LEU A 253 -6.07 -15.99 -1.34
N GLY A 254 -5.63 -17.25 -1.38
CA GLY A 254 -5.31 -17.94 -2.62
C GLY A 254 -6.55 -18.07 -3.50
N SER A 255 -6.45 -17.64 -4.74
CA SER A 255 -7.53 -17.61 -5.73
C SER A 255 -7.11 -18.14 -7.10
N GLY A 256 -5.91 -18.70 -7.20
CA GLY A 256 -5.38 -19.27 -8.43
C GLY A 256 -5.67 -20.78 -8.55
N ASN A 257 -5.93 -21.24 -9.79
CA ASN A 257 -6.16 -22.64 -10.11
C ASN A 257 -5.34 -23.03 -11.33
N ASP A 258 -4.46 -24.02 -11.19
CA ASP A 258 -3.56 -24.45 -12.28
C ASP A 258 -4.32 -25.13 -13.45
N ALA A 259 -5.55 -25.60 -13.21
CA ALA A 259 -6.41 -26.12 -14.27
C ALA A 259 -7.03 -25.02 -15.16
N ASP A 260 -7.11 -23.78 -14.65
CA ASP A 260 -7.51 -22.61 -15.44
C ASP A 260 -6.45 -21.49 -15.37
N PRO A 261 -5.58 -21.38 -16.40
CA PRO A 261 -4.52 -20.36 -16.44
C PRO A 261 -5.02 -18.91 -16.34
N ASN A 262 -6.30 -18.63 -16.65
CA ASN A 262 -6.85 -17.28 -16.52
C ASN A 262 -6.92 -16.84 -15.04
N THR A 263 -6.96 -17.77 -14.11
CA THR A 263 -6.94 -17.48 -12.67
C THR A 263 -5.55 -17.11 -12.14
N ARG A 264 -4.51 -17.22 -12.97
CA ARG A 264 -3.10 -16.92 -12.63
C ARG A 264 -2.61 -15.56 -13.14
N HIS A 265 -3.47 -14.79 -13.79
CA HIS A 265 -3.11 -13.41 -14.15
C HIS A 265 -2.91 -12.57 -12.88
N GLY A 266 -1.95 -11.64 -12.92
CA GLY A 266 -1.78 -10.67 -11.85
C GLY A 266 -2.99 -9.77 -11.68
N LEU A 267 -3.13 -9.19 -10.50
CA LEU A 267 -4.19 -8.20 -10.21
C LEU A 267 -4.16 -7.06 -11.24
N HIS A 268 -5.30 -6.40 -11.44
CA HIS A 268 -5.51 -5.31 -12.41
C HIS A 268 -5.39 -5.74 -13.89
N ASN A 269 -5.29 -7.02 -14.18
CA ASN A 269 -5.36 -7.53 -15.54
C ASN A 269 -6.82 -7.71 -15.97
N SER A 270 -7.20 -7.19 -17.15
CA SER A 270 -8.57 -7.28 -17.69
C SER A 270 -9.02 -8.71 -18.02
N LYS A 271 -8.09 -9.66 -18.11
CA LYS A 271 -8.37 -11.08 -18.36
C LYS A 271 -8.43 -11.91 -17.08
N ASN A 272 -8.22 -11.27 -15.92
CA ASN A 272 -8.17 -11.99 -14.65
C ASN A 272 -9.54 -12.56 -14.28
N VAL A 273 -9.53 -13.83 -13.90
CA VAL A 273 -10.66 -14.55 -13.33
C VAL A 273 -10.17 -15.15 -12.01
N PHE A 274 -10.98 -15.15 -10.99
CA PHE A 274 -10.65 -15.75 -9.70
C PHE A 274 -11.41 -17.07 -9.52
N ASP A 275 -10.76 -18.08 -8.95
CA ASP A 275 -11.45 -19.31 -8.57
C ASP A 275 -12.28 -19.05 -7.31
N ASP A 276 -13.60 -19.06 -7.44
CA ASP A 276 -14.57 -18.73 -6.39
C ASP A 276 -14.68 -19.82 -5.32
N SER A 277 -14.13 -21.01 -5.54
CA SER A 277 -14.05 -22.07 -4.52
C SER A 277 -13.30 -21.61 -3.26
N CYS A 278 -12.45 -20.60 -3.38
CA CYS A 278 -11.74 -19.98 -2.27
C CYS A 278 -12.67 -19.32 -1.22
N ILE A 279 -13.89 -18.92 -1.61
CA ILE A 279 -14.85 -18.22 -0.73
C ILE A 279 -15.23 -19.07 0.48
N ALA A 280 -15.55 -20.34 0.26
CA ALA A 280 -15.98 -21.23 1.34
C ALA A 280 -14.86 -21.46 2.38
N ALA A 281 -13.65 -21.72 1.91
CA ALA A 281 -12.48 -21.97 2.75
C ALA A 281 -12.15 -20.77 3.66
N VAL A 282 -12.06 -19.58 3.07
CA VAL A 282 -11.71 -18.37 3.85
C VAL A 282 -12.83 -17.93 4.78
N THR A 283 -14.10 -18.13 4.37
CA THR A 283 -15.24 -17.87 5.26
C THR A 283 -15.16 -18.75 6.52
N ALA A 284 -14.82 -20.04 6.37
CA ALA A 284 -14.64 -20.95 7.50
C ALA A 284 -13.51 -20.49 8.43
N VAL A 285 -12.37 -20.05 7.87
CA VAL A 285 -11.23 -19.53 8.65
C VAL A 285 -11.63 -18.30 9.46
N LEU A 286 -12.29 -17.32 8.84
CA LEU A 286 -12.71 -16.09 9.53
C LEU A 286 -13.76 -16.34 10.61
N VAL A 287 -14.71 -17.22 10.35
CA VAL A 287 -15.72 -17.63 11.36
C VAL A 287 -15.02 -18.33 12.52
N GLN A 288 -14.08 -19.25 12.26
CA GLN A 288 -13.37 -19.95 13.32
C GLN A 288 -12.45 -19.02 14.10
N TYR A 289 -11.72 -18.10 13.44
CA TYR A 289 -10.96 -17.07 14.12
C TYR A 289 -11.82 -16.24 15.07
N THR A 290 -12.98 -15.78 14.60
CA THR A 290 -13.92 -15.01 15.40
C THR A 290 -14.42 -15.79 16.61
N ARG A 291 -14.79 -17.08 16.42
CA ARG A 291 -15.19 -17.96 17.53
C ARG A 291 -14.09 -18.18 18.54
N ASN A 292 -12.85 -18.33 18.10
CA ASN A 292 -11.71 -18.51 18.99
C ASN A 292 -11.40 -17.24 19.78
N PHE A 293 -11.58 -16.06 19.17
CA PHE A 293 -11.34 -14.77 19.79
C PHE A 293 -12.45 -14.37 20.80
N LEU A 294 -13.69 -14.73 20.53
CA LEU A 294 -14.89 -14.37 21.33
C LEU A 294 -15.44 -15.51 22.19
N LYS A 295 -14.59 -16.44 22.59
CA LYS A 295 -14.97 -17.51 23.55
C LYS A 295 -15.24 -17.01 24.96
#